data_1cb8efdc7b030680d7a70ceb9f2e60c9
#
_entry.id   1cb8efdc7b030680d7a70ceb9f2e60c9
#
_cell.length_a   1.000
_cell.length_b   1.000
_cell.length_c   1.000
_cell.angle_alpha   90.00
_cell.angle_beta   90.00
_cell.angle_gamma   90.00
#
_symmetry.space_group_name_H-M   'P 1'
#
loop_
_entity.id
_entity.type
_entity.pdbx_description
1 polymer ?
#
loop_
_entity_poly.entity_id
_entity_poly.type
_entity_poly.pdbx_seq_one_letter_code
_entity_poly.pdbx_strand_id
1 'polypeptide(L)'
;MFYTTMSEYIFYTTEGSTQAPNGDDVETCQILGKVFGRNEEEAKCNLIKENPWIEEAGFDTTDLIAKQLLTEEQKADIKAVVDYLWKNEYEHFQEGYYPKNHIYIILKRLKKSYE
;
A
#
# COMPACT_ATOMS: atom_id res chain seq x y z
N MET A 1 23.70 18.04 -2.96
CA MET A 1 22.49 18.36 -2.17
C MET A 1 21.59 17.16 -2.12
N PHE A 2 21.15 16.83 -0.95
CA PHE A 2 20.27 15.68 -0.77
C PHE A 2 18.83 16.15 -0.61
N TYR A 3 17.98 15.69 -1.49
CA TYR A 3 16.54 15.93 -1.37
C TYR A 3 15.94 14.76 -0.61
N THR A 4 15.35 15.05 0.52
CA THR A 4 14.59 14.03 1.24
C THR A 4 13.22 13.97 0.60
N THR A 5 12.96 12.90 -0.11
CA THR A 5 11.68 12.69 -0.76
C THR A 5 10.65 12.35 0.29
N MET A 6 9.53 13.10 0.30
CA MET A 6 8.41 12.80 1.16
C MET A 6 7.56 11.72 0.49
N SER A 7 7.17 10.75 1.29
CA SER A 7 6.27 9.69 0.84
C SER A 7 4.90 9.88 1.47
N GLU A 8 3.87 9.43 0.79
CA GLU A 8 2.53 9.42 1.35
C GLU A 8 2.28 8.10 2.06
N TYR A 9 1.69 8.19 3.24
CA TYR A 9 1.33 7.02 4.05
C TYR A 9 -0.15 7.05 4.35
N ILE A 10 -0.76 5.88 4.33
CA ILE A 10 -2.10 5.69 4.86
C ILE A 10 -1.98 5.05 6.24
N PHE A 11 -2.73 5.60 7.19
CA PHE A 11 -2.76 5.06 8.55
C PHE A 11 -4.13 4.48 8.84
N TYR A 12 -4.13 3.32 9.46
CA TYR A 12 -5.34 2.66 9.88
C TYR A 12 -5.14 1.93 11.20
N THR A 13 -6.24 1.59 11.84
CA THR A 13 -6.23 0.79 13.05
C THR A 13 -7.21 -0.36 12.91
N THR A 14 -6.93 -1.44 13.62
CA THR A 14 -7.86 -2.55 13.75
C THR A 14 -8.61 -2.49 15.09
N GLU A 15 -8.44 -1.42 15.85
CA GLU A 15 -9.20 -1.21 17.08
C GLU A 15 -10.67 -1.02 16.76
N GLY A 16 -11.49 -1.60 17.58
CA GLY A 16 -12.94 -1.51 17.45
C GLY A 16 -13.52 -2.79 16.86
N SER A 17 -14.80 -2.91 17.03
CA SER A 17 -15.55 -4.03 16.51
C SER A 17 -16.92 -3.55 16.05
N THR A 18 -17.51 -4.28 15.15
CA THR A 18 -18.88 -4.07 14.72
C THR A 18 -19.57 -5.43 14.63
N GLN A 19 -20.87 -5.42 14.47
CA GLN A 19 -21.62 -6.66 14.35
C GLN A 19 -21.92 -6.93 12.88
N ALA A 20 -21.69 -8.17 12.48
CA ALA A 20 -22.14 -8.65 11.19
C ALA A 20 -23.68 -8.72 11.19
N PRO A 21 -24.32 -8.78 10.02
CA PRO A 21 -25.79 -8.89 9.95
C PRO A 21 -26.37 -10.07 10.73
N ASN A 22 -25.58 -11.12 10.97
CA ASN A 22 -26.00 -12.27 11.76
C ASN A 22 -25.82 -12.08 13.27
N GLY A 23 -25.32 -10.92 13.71
CA GLY A 23 -25.10 -10.61 15.11
C GLY A 23 -23.72 -10.95 15.65
N ASP A 24 -22.87 -11.58 14.84
CA ASP A 24 -21.50 -11.90 15.27
C ASP A 24 -20.62 -10.64 15.31
N ASP A 25 -19.76 -10.57 16.33
CA ASP A 25 -18.79 -9.49 16.42
C ASP A 25 -17.67 -9.72 15.39
N VAL A 26 -17.34 -8.68 14.65
CA VAL A 26 -16.25 -8.71 13.67
C VAL A 26 -15.32 -7.55 13.92
N GLU A 27 -14.03 -7.76 13.66
CA GLU A 27 -13.04 -6.70 13.75
C GLU A 27 -13.24 -5.73 12.59
N THR A 28 -13.08 -4.44 12.88
CA THR A 28 -13.18 -3.39 11.87
C THR A 28 -11.80 -2.80 11.61
N CYS A 29 -11.58 -2.43 10.36
CA CYS A 29 -10.42 -1.65 9.96
C CYS A 29 -10.90 -0.21 9.74
N GLN A 30 -10.35 0.73 10.50
CA GLN A 30 -10.70 2.14 10.37
C GLN A 30 -9.54 2.91 9.80
N ILE A 31 -9.76 3.58 8.68
CA ILE A 31 -8.76 4.45 8.07
C ILE A 31 -8.81 5.79 8.78
N LEU A 32 -7.68 6.20 9.35
CA LEU A 32 -7.57 7.44 10.09
C LEU A 32 -7.14 8.61 9.22
N GLY A 33 -6.42 8.35 8.13
CA GLY A 33 -6.04 9.41 7.21
C GLY A 33 -4.83 9.05 6.38
N LYS A 34 -4.52 9.96 5.47
CA LYS A 34 -3.31 9.93 4.66
C LYS A 34 -2.48 11.15 4.97
N VAL A 35 -1.17 10.98 5.01
CA VAL A 35 -0.27 12.05 5.39
C VAL A 35 1.10 11.83 4.75
N PHE A 36 1.80 12.93 4.52
CA PHE A 36 3.16 12.88 3.99
C PHE A 36 4.18 12.92 5.13
N GLY A 37 5.29 12.24 4.93
CA GLY A 37 6.42 12.27 5.83
C GLY A 37 7.65 11.67 5.15
N ARG A 38 8.82 11.96 5.68
CA ARG A 38 10.07 11.41 5.16
C ARG A 38 10.22 9.93 5.54
N ASN A 39 9.57 9.55 6.61
CA ASN A 39 9.51 8.17 7.09
C ASN A 39 8.19 7.97 7.82
N GLU A 40 7.95 6.75 8.24
CA GLU A 40 6.72 6.35 8.91
C GLU A 40 6.49 7.12 10.22
N GLU A 41 7.55 7.30 11.00
CA GLU A 41 7.43 8.00 12.28
C GLU A 41 7.08 9.47 12.11
N GLU A 42 7.73 10.15 11.18
CA GLU A 42 7.43 11.54 10.88
C GLU A 42 6.01 11.69 10.35
N ALA A 43 5.60 10.79 9.46
CA ALA A 43 4.24 10.79 8.93
C ALA A 43 3.22 10.61 10.04
N LYS A 44 3.48 9.71 10.99
CA LYS A 44 2.61 9.49 12.15
C LYS A 44 2.48 10.73 13.00
N CYS A 45 3.60 11.40 13.29
CA CYS A 45 3.59 12.65 14.03
C CYS A 45 2.76 13.71 13.32
N ASN A 46 2.91 13.82 12.01
CA ASN A 46 2.15 14.76 11.20
C ASN A 46 0.65 14.43 11.20
N LEU A 47 0.31 13.15 11.14
CA LEU A 47 -1.08 12.71 11.20
C LEU A 47 -1.75 13.14 12.50
N ILE A 48 -1.10 12.87 13.62
CA ILE A 48 -1.62 13.19 14.95
C ILE A 48 -1.72 14.70 15.14
N LYS A 49 -0.71 15.42 14.68
CA LYS A 49 -0.68 16.88 14.77
C LYS A 49 -1.79 17.54 13.98
N GLU A 50 -2.08 17.02 12.78
CA GLU A 50 -3.13 17.53 11.92
C GLU A 50 -4.53 17.05 12.34
N ASN A 51 -4.60 15.97 13.12
CA ASN A 51 -5.85 15.32 13.51
C ASN A 51 -5.85 15.02 15.01
N PRO A 52 -5.92 16.06 15.88
CA PRO A 52 -5.91 15.85 17.33
C PRO A 52 -7.03 14.94 17.82
N TRP A 53 -8.11 14.84 17.05
CA TRP A 53 -9.26 14.00 17.40
C TRP A 53 -8.89 12.52 17.57
N ILE A 54 -7.79 12.07 16.98
CA ILE A 54 -7.38 10.67 17.07
C ILE A 54 -7.09 10.28 18.51
N GLU A 55 -6.30 11.10 19.21
CA GLU A 55 -6.01 10.87 20.63
C GLU A 55 -7.24 11.14 21.50
N GLU A 56 -7.99 12.17 21.19
CA GLU A 56 -9.20 12.54 21.94
C GLU A 56 -10.26 11.44 21.83
N ALA A 57 -10.33 10.75 20.72
CA ALA A 57 -11.26 9.62 20.52
C ALA A 57 -10.82 8.34 21.23
N GLY A 58 -9.60 8.33 21.81
CA GLY A 58 -9.12 7.19 22.57
C GLY A 58 -8.38 6.13 21.77
N PHE A 59 -8.02 6.42 20.52
CA PHE A 59 -7.21 5.47 19.74
C PHE A 59 -5.80 5.37 20.30
N ASP A 60 -5.29 4.15 20.38
CA ASP A 60 -3.93 3.92 20.80
C ASP A 60 -2.99 4.20 19.63
N THR A 61 -2.24 5.29 19.72
CA THR A 61 -1.34 5.71 18.65
C THR A 61 -0.16 4.77 18.44
N THR A 62 0.12 3.89 19.40
CA THR A 62 1.18 2.88 19.24
C THR A 62 0.73 1.71 18.38
N ASP A 63 -0.57 1.51 18.23
CA ASP A 63 -1.15 0.41 17.46
C ASP A 63 -1.56 0.82 16.04
N LEU A 64 -1.22 2.03 15.62
CA LEU A 64 -1.52 2.48 14.26
C LEU A 64 -0.65 1.74 13.25
N ILE A 65 -1.27 1.28 12.19
CA ILE A 65 -0.57 0.60 11.12
C ILE A 65 -0.42 1.55 9.95
N ALA A 66 0.81 1.68 9.46
CA ALA A 66 1.13 2.55 8.34
C ALA A 66 1.48 1.72 7.11
N LYS A 67 0.99 2.14 5.96
CA LYS A 67 1.39 1.59 4.67
C LYS A 67 1.78 2.73 3.75
N GLN A 68 2.96 2.62 3.17
CA GLN A 68 3.43 3.60 2.21
C GLN A 68 2.68 3.44 0.90
N LEU A 69 2.21 4.55 0.36
CA LEU A 69 1.51 4.58 -0.91
C LEU A 69 2.49 4.92 -2.03
N LEU A 70 2.32 4.28 -3.17
CA LEU A 70 3.11 4.58 -4.35
C LEU A 70 2.61 5.89 -4.98
N THR A 71 3.54 6.71 -5.44
CA THR A 71 3.20 7.89 -6.25
C THR A 71 2.74 7.45 -7.63
N GLU A 72 2.06 8.33 -8.36
CA GLU A 72 1.68 8.04 -9.74
C GLU A 72 2.91 7.83 -10.63
N GLU A 73 4.00 8.56 -10.36
CA GLU A 73 5.26 8.38 -11.06
C GLU A 73 5.86 7.01 -10.80
N GLN A 74 5.88 6.57 -9.55
CA GLN A 74 6.37 5.23 -9.20
C GLN A 74 5.54 4.13 -9.86
N LYS A 75 4.22 4.29 -9.90
CA LYS A 75 3.33 3.33 -10.57
C LYS A 75 3.62 3.25 -12.06
N ALA A 76 3.84 4.41 -12.70
CA ALA A 76 4.17 4.46 -14.12
C ALA A 76 5.52 3.80 -14.41
N ASP A 77 6.50 4.01 -13.54
CA ASP A 77 7.82 3.38 -13.69
C ASP A 77 7.74 1.87 -13.55
N ILE A 78 6.98 1.39 -12.59
CA ILE A 78 6.76 -0.05 -12.41
C ILE A 78 6.09 -0.64 -13.65
N LYS A 79 5.07 0.02 -14.16
CA LYS A 79 4.38 -0.41 -15.37
C LYS A 79 5.33 -0.49 -16.57
N ALA A 80 6.16 0.54 -16.74
CA ALA A 80 7.12 0.58 -17.84
C ALA A 80 8.11 -0.59 -17.78
N VAL A 81 8.63 -0.88 -16.60
CA VAL A 81 9.56 -2.01 -16.40
C VAL A 81 8.85 -3.34 -16.66
N VAL A 82 7.65 -3.51 -16.13
CA VAL A 82 6.88 -4.75 -16.31
C VAL A 82 6.57 -4.98 -17.78
N ASP A 83 6.11 -3.96 -18.49
CA ASP A 83 5.78 -4.08 -19.91
C ASP A 83 7.00 -4.38 -20.75
N TYR A 84 8.14 -3.75 -20.45
CA TYR A 84 9.40 -3.99 -21.14
C TYR A 84 9.84 -5.45 -20.96
N LEU A 85 9.88 -5.93 -19.72
CA LEU A 85 10.31 -7.29 -19.43
C LEU A 85 9.36 -8.32 -20.03
N TRP A 86 8.08 -8.07 -19.94
CA TRP A 86 7.09 -8.97 -20.52
C TRP A 86 7.29 -9.12 -22.02
N LYS A 87 7.39 -8.01 -22.71
CA LYS A 87 7.56 -7.99 -24.16
C LYS A 87 8.86 -8.67 -24.60
N ASN A 88 9.96 -8.42 -23.91
CA ASN A 88 11.26 -8.90 -24.35
C ASN A 88 11.59 -10.31 -23.86
N GLU A 89 11.00 -10.74 -22.74
CA GLU A 89 11.37 -12.00 -22.12
C GLU A 89 10.28 -13.07 -22.22
N TYR A 90 9.01 -12.69 -22.24
CA TYR A 90 7.92 -13.64 -22.07
C TYR A 90 6.88 -13.62 -23.18
N GLU A 91 6.71 -12.55 -23.91
CA GLU A 91 5.66 -12.43 -24.93
C GLU A 91 5.79 -13.46 -26.05
N HIS A 92 7.00 -13.92 -26.31
CA HIS A 92 7.29 -14.87 -27.38
C HIS A 92 7.06 -16.32 -27.01
N PHE A 93 6.83 -16.61 -25.75
CA PHE A 93 6.57 -17.97 -25.30
C PHE A 93 5.14 -18.37 -25.66
N GLN A 94 5.01 -19.58 -26.14
CA GLN A 94 3.70 -20.16 -26.38
C GLN A 94 3.05 -20.53 -25.05
N GLU A 95 1.73 -20.52 -25.02
CA GLU A 95 1.00 -20.94 -23.83
C GLU A 95 1.43 -22.35 -23.42
N GLY A 96 1.75 -22.51 -22.13
CA GLY A 96 2.25 -23.76 -21.58
C GLY A 96 3.76 -23.87 -21.54
N TYR A 97 4.49 -22.99 -22.22
CA TYR A 97 5.95 -23.00 -22.26
C TYR A 97 6.60 -21.91 -21.40
N TYR A 98 5.81 -21.20 -20.65
CA TYR A 98 6.35 -20.13 -19.81
C TYR A 98 7.27 -20.70 -18.74
N PRO A 99 8.41 -20.07 -18.50
CA PRO A 99 9.30 -20.51 -17.43
C PRO A 99 8.59 -20.42 -16.09
N LYS A 100 8.64 -21.49 -15.31
CA LYS A 100 8.04 -21.56 -13.99
C LYS A 100 8.99 -20.96 -12.96
N ASN A 101 9.49 -19.76 -13.23
CA ASN A 101 10.35 -19.07 -12.29
C ASN A 101 9.57 -18.01 -11.53
N HIS A 102 10.16 -17.59 -10.44
CA HIS A 102 9.55 -16.63 -9.54
C HIS A 102 9.30 -15.27 -10.21
N ILE A 103 10.22 -14.85 -11.08
CA ILE A 103 10.11 -13.56 -11.80
C ILE A 103 8.93 -13.55 -12.74
N TYR A 104 8.73 -14.65 -13.48
CA TYR A 104 7.57 -14.76 -14.37
C TYR A 104 6.25 -14.61 -13.60
N ILE A 105 6.16 -15.28 -12.46
CA ILE A 105 4.96 -15.22 -11.61
C ILE A 105 4.69 -13.82 -11.15
N ILE A 106 5.74 -13.11 -10.69
CA ILE A 106 5.63 -11.73 -10.24
C ILE A 106 5.20 -10.81 -11.38
N LEU A 107 5.84 -10.93 -12.56
CA LEU A 107 5.51 -10.09 -13.71
C LEU A 107 4.07 -10.30 -14.17
N LYS A 108 3.62 -11.54 -14.20
CA LYS A 108 2.25 -11.86 -14.58
C LYS A 108 1.24 -11.23 -13.62
N ARG A 109 1.53 -11.28 -12.34
CA ARG A 109 0.69 -10.67 -11.30
C ARG A 109 0.66 -9.15 -11.41
N LEU A 110 1.83 -8.52 -11.61
CA LEU A 110 1.93 -7.07 -11.77
C LEU A 110 1.20 -6.62 -13.04
N LYS A 111 1.38 -7.33 -14.14
CA LYS A 111 0.72 -7.00 -15.40
C LYS A 111 -0.80 -7.02 -15.25
N LYS A 112 -1.35 -7.99 -14.55
CA LYS A 112 -2.79 -8.07 -14.29
C LYS A 112 -3.32 -6.87 -13.51
N SER A 113 -2.50 -6.28 -12.66
CA SER A 113 -2.94 -5.16 -11.83
C SER A 113 -3.19 -3.88 -12.62
N TYR A 114 -2.73 -3.80 -13.88
CA TYR A 114 -2.94 -2.63 -14.75
C TYR A 114 -4.05 -2.83 -15.78
N GLU A 115 -4.55 -4.01 -15.91
CA GLU A 115 -5.58 -4.34 -16.90
C GLU A 115 -6.97 -3.96 -16.42
#